data_e8691744acdd524da6391c91ce80942d
#
_entry.id   e8691744acdd524da6391c91ce80942d
#
_cell.length_a   1.000
_cell.length_b   1.000
_cell.length_c   1.000
_cell.angle_alpha   90.00
_cell.angle_beta   90.00
_cell.angle_gamma   90.00
#
_symmetry.space_group_name_H-M   'P 1'
#
loop_
_entity.id
_entity.type
_entity.pdbx_description
1 polymer ?
#
loop_
_entity_poly.entity_id
_entity_poly.type
_entity_poly.pdbx_seq_one_letter_code
_entity_poly.pdbx_strand_id
1 'polypeptide(L)'
;VTIMATLVFEHSQLDIRISELFYNNGHWLLEKGAQPYAFIFYDLPKALLILLAVYLIAVLIIKYRQSRLNATALNRNKYNRNKLDKFLLPLPMREIGYLLIILAIVPATIATLKSVTHVSCPNDLVIFNGDLSYLNLWQNIVAATPARCFPAAHASAGFSLYGLAFLPTLRKYCYQIVISVTVLGWTMGLYKM
;
A
#
# COMPACT_ATOMS: atom_id res chain seq x y z
N VAL A 1 -12.79 -0.51 -16.67
CA VAL A 1 -11.79 0.54 -16.44
C VAL A 1 -10.39 -0.09 -16.36
N THR A 2 -10.12 -1.07 -15.50
CA THR A 2 -8.78 -1.70 -15.33
C THR A 2 -8.23 -2.32 -16.60
N ILE A 3 -9.01 -3.13 -17.34
CA ILE A 3 -8.56 -3.75 -18.58
C ILE A 3 -8.21 -2.70 -19.64
N MET A 4 -9.03 -1.65 -19.79
CA MET A 4 -8.70 -0.55 -20.70
C MET A 4 -7.45 0.21 -20.28
N ALA A 5 -7.26 0.45 -18.99
CA ALA A 5 -6.05 1.09 -18.51
C ALA A 5 -4.81 0.23 -18.82
N THR A 6 -4.87 -1.08 -18.59
CA THR A 6 -3.75 -1.99 -18.90
C THR A 6 -3.42 -1.96 -20.40
N LEU A 7 -4.42 -2.01 -21.28
CA LEU A 7 -4.24 -1.95 -22.74
C LEU A 7 -3.64 -0.60 -23.18
N VAL A 8 -4.07 0.51 -22.59
CA VAL A 8 -3.51 1.84 -22.89
C VAL A 8 -2.06 1.93 -22.44
N PHE A 9 -1.74 1.44 -21.24
CA PHE A 9 -0.36 1.43 -20.75
C PHE A 9 0.56 0.55 -21.60
N GLU A 10 0.08 -0.60 -22.05
CA GLU A 10 0.87 -1.52 -22.85
C GLU A 10 1.23 -0.96 -24.25
N HIS A 11 0.34 -0.14 -24.85
CA HIS A 11 0.55 0.42 -26.20
C HIS A 11 1.20 1.82 -26.18
N SER A 12 1.17 2.52 -25.06
CA SER A 12 1.56 3.93 -25.01
C SER A 12 3.03 4.18 -24.62
N GLN A 13 3.76 3.14 -24.15
CA GLN A 13 5.10 3.29 -23.57
C GLN A 13 5.20 4.43 -22.54
N LEU A 14 4.09 4.72 -21.88
CA LEU A 14 3.97 5.81 -20.90
C LEU A 14 4.91 5.60 -19.71
N ASP A 15 5.16 4.34 -19.34
CA ASP A 15 6.09 3.95 -18.31
C ASP A 15 7.53 4.41 -18.64
N ILE A 16 7.98 4.20 -19.88
CA ILE A 16 9.29 4.67 -20.34
C ILE A 16 9.34 6.19 -20.34
N ARG A 17 8.33 6.86 -20.94
CA ARG A 17 8.31 8.33 -21.04
C ARG A 17 8.30 9.00 -19.66
N ILE A 18 7.57 8.44 -18.69
CA ILE A 18 7.59 8.95 -17.33
C ILE A 18 8.95 8.72 -16.68
N SER A 19 9.57 7.56 -16.91
CA SER A 19 10.89 7.23 -16.38
C SER A 19 11.98 8.13 -16.94
N GLU A 20 11.90 8.51 -18.24
CA GLU A 20 12.80 9.46 -18.87
C GLU A 20 12.81 10.83 -18.19
N LEU A 21 11.71 11.28 -17.60
CA LEU A 21 11.66 12.54 -16.84
C LEU A 21 12.54 12.51 -15.57
N PHE A 22 12.83 11.33 -15.06
CA PHE A 22 13.64 11.12 -13.85
C PHE A 22 15.06 10.63 -14.17
N TYR A 23 15.39 10.46 -15.46
CA TYR A 23 16.70 10.01 -15.92
C TYR A 23 17.34 11.11 -16.76
N ASN A 24 18.46 11.66 -16.30
CA ASN A 24 19.16 12.76 -16.99
C ASN A 24 20.66 12.49 -17.02
N ASN A 25 21.30 12.68 -18.19
CA ASN A 25 22.74 12.54 -18.40
C ASN A 25 23.36 11.22 -17.91
N GLY A 26 22.63 10.09 -18.03
CA GLY A 26 23.13 8.78 -17.61
C GLY A 26 22.94 8.46 -16.11
N HIS A 27 22.30 9.36 -15.36
CA HIS A 27 22.06 9.19 -13.93
C HIS A 27 20.58 9.39 -13.58
N TRP A 28 20.10 8.63 -12.62
CA TRP A 28 18.79 8.83 -12.04
C TRP A 28 18.79 10.05 -11.12
N LEU A 29 17.73 10.85 -11.14
CA LEU A 29 17.51 11.98 -10.23
C LEU A 29 17.58 11.55 -8.75
N LEU A 30 17.14 10.31 -8.48
CA LEU A 30 17.23 9.66 -7.17
C LEU A 30 17.83 8.27 -7.38
N GLU A 31 19.08 8.08 -6.98
CA GLU A 31 19.72 6.78 -7.02
C GLU A 31 19.00 5.80 -6.08
N LYS A 32 18.87 4.55 -6.53
CA LYS A 32 18.25 3.48 -5.77
C LYS A 32 18.98 3.29 -4.43
N GLY A 33 18.29 3.61 -3.33
CA GLY A 33 18.86 3.50 -1.98
C GLY A 33 19.55 4.76 -1.45
N ALA A 34 19.52 5.88 -2.19
CA ALA A 34 20.09 7.14 -1.71
C ALA A 34 19.46 7.57 -0.38
N GLN A 35 20.28 7.67 0.66
CA GLN A 35 19.88 8.21 1.96
C GLN A 35 19.94 9.75 1.91
N PRO A 36 18.98 10.47 2.50
CA PRO A 36 17.87 10.04 3.39
C PRO A 36 16.56 9.68 2.68
N TYR A 37 16.49 9.77 1.35
CA TYR A 37 15.24 9.62 0.60
C TYR A 37 14.66 8.21 0.68
N ALA A 38 15.51 7.18 0.66
CA ALA A 38 15.10 5.79 0.83
C ALA A 38 14.37 5.59 2.15
N PHE A 39 14.89 6.15 3.22
CA PHE A 39 14.27 6.07 4.54
C PHE A 39 12.91 6.78 4.58
N ILE A 40 12.82 8.01 4.05
CA ILE A 40 11.61 8.84 4.15
C ILE A 40 10.47 8.29 3.28
N PHE A 41 10.76 7.88 2.04
CA PHE A 41 9.72 7.50 1.07
C PHE A 41 9.45 6.01 0.99
N TYR A 42 10.32 5.17 1.58
CA TYR A 42 10.17 3.72 1.53
C TYR A 42 10.07 3.10 2.92
N ASP A 43 11.10 3.21 3.76
CA ASP A 43 11.16 2.50 5.04
C ASP A 43 10.19 3.05 6.07
N LEU A 44 10.09 4.38 6.19
CA LEU A 44 9.21 5.04 7.16
C LEU A 44 7.71 4.75 6.89
N PRO A 45 7.17 4.94 5.66
CA PRO A 45 5.77 4.61 5.39
C PRO A 45 5.47 3.13 5.61
N LYS A 46 6.38 2.24 5.22
CA LYS A 46 6.25 0.80 5.45
C LYS A 46 6.19 0.47 6.95
N ALA A 47 7.10 1.04 7.74
CA ALA A 47 7.12 0.84 9.20
C ALA A 47 5.83 1.36 9.85
N LEU A 48 5.34 2.54 9.44
CA LEU A 48 4.10 3.11 9.95
C LEU A 48 2.87 2.25 9.62
N LEU A 49 2.79 1.68 8.42
CA LEU A 49 1.71 0.76 8.05
C LEU A 49 1.74 -0.53 8.87
N ILE A 50 2.92 -1.09 9.12
CA ILE A 50 3.08 -2.27 9.98
C ILE A 50 2.67 -1.94 11.42
N LEU A 51 3.13 -0.81 11.96
CA LEU A 51 2.74 -0.36 13.29
C LEU A 51 1.22 -0.14 13.41
N LEU A 52 0.62 0.46 12.39
CA LEU A 52 -0.84 0.62 12.33
C LEU A 52 -1.55 -0.73 12.37
N ALA A 53 -1.11 -1.70 11.57
CA ALA A 53 -1.71 -3.03 11.55
C ALA A 53 -1.58 -3.73 12.92
N VAL A 54 -0.40 -3.70 13.54
CA VAL A 54 -0.17 -4.25 14.89
C VAL A 54 -1.04 -3.56 15.93
N TYR A 55 -1.15 -2.23 15.87
CA TYR A 55 -2.02 -1.46 16.75
C TYR A 55 -3.50 -1.85 16.60
N LEU A 56 -3.99 -1.96 15.36
CA LEU A 56 -5.38 -2.38 15.09
C LEU A 56 -5.66 -3.80 15.59
N ILE A 57 -4.72 -4.73 15.43
CA ILE A 57 -4.82 -6.10 15.96
C ILE A 57 -4.90 -6.07 17.50
N ALA A 58 -4.03 -5.31 18.16
CA ALA A 58 -4.03 -5.17 19.60
C ALA A 58 -5.37 -4.61 20.11
N VAL A 59 -5.87 -3.53 19.48
CA VAL A 59 -7.17 -2.94 19.82
C VAL A 59 -8.31 -3.93 19.61
N LEU A 60 -8.29 -4.71 18.51
CA LEU A 60 -9.30 -5.72 18.23
C LEU A 60 -9.31 -6.81 19.31
N ILE A 61 -8.13 -7.31 19.70
CA ILE A 61 -7.98 -8.34 20.74
C ILE A 61 -8.50 -7.81 22.09
N ILE A 62 -8.15 -6.58 22.45
CA ILE A 62 -8.60 -5.98 23.72
C ILE A 62 -10.13 -5.86 23.71
N LYS A 63 -10.73 -5.30 22.66
CA LYS A 63 -12.18 -5.16 22.53
C LYS A 63 -12.90 -6.52 22.53
N TYR A 64 -12.33 -7.52 21.86
CA TYR A 64 -12.88 -8.88 21.84
C TYR A 64 -12.87 -9.50 23.24
N ARG A 65 -11.73 -9.44 23.96
CA ARG A 65 -11.61 -9.92 25.33
C ARG A 65 -12.61 -9.23 26.28
N GLN A 66 -12.73 -7.93 26.17
CA GLN A 66 -13.71 -7.16 26.97
C GLN A 66 -15.15 -7.58 26.68
N SER A 67 -15.49 -7.80 25.41
CA SER A 67 -16.82 -8.28 25.03
C SER A 67 -17.14 -9.65 25.65
N ARG A 68 -16.15 -10.55 25.67
CA ARG A 68 -16.29 -11.88 26.31
C ARG A 68 -16.43 -11.81 27.83
N LEU A 69 -15.59 -11.01 28.49
CA LEU A 69 -15.65 -10.83 29.95
C LEU A 69 -16.96 -10.17 30.40
N ASN A 70 -17.51 -9.25 29.61
CA ASN A 70 -18.78 -8.60 29.90
C ASN A 70 -19.98 -9.52 29.70
N ALA A 71 -19.89 -10.51 28.83
CA ALA A 71 -20.92 -11.54 28.68
C ALA A 71 -21.01 -12.47 29.90
N THR A 72 -19.92 -12.62 30.67
CA THR A 72 -19.83 -13.50 31.83
C THR A 72 -20.06 -12.76 33.18
N ALA A 73 -19.79 -11.45 33.23
CA ALA A 73 -19.89 -10.65 34.47
C ALA A 73 -21.07 -9.71 34.41
N LEU A 74 -22.20 -10.15 35.02
CA LEU A 74 -23.36 -9.29 35.26
C LEU A 74 -22.92 -8.05 36.06
N ASN A 75 -22.97 -6.88 35.41
CA ASN A 75 -23.19 -5.55 36.03
C ASN A 75 -22.05 -4.80 36.74
N ARG A 76 -20.79 -5.27 36.82
CA ARG A 76 -19.77 -4.56 37.65
C ARG A 76 -18.81 -3.61 36.92
N ASN A 77 -18.78 -3.55 35.59
CA ASN A 77 -17.70 -2.86 34.87
C ASN A 77 -18.10 -1.80 33.83
N LYS A 78 -19.32 -1.24 33.93
CA LYS A 78 -19.75 -0.20 32.97
C LYS A 78 -18.89 1.09 33.04
N TYR A 79 -18.35 1.41 34.20
CA TYR A 79 -17.55 2.61 34.44
C TYR A 79 -16.13 2.53 33.80
N ASN A 80 -15.47 1.40 33.94
CA ASN A 80 -14.12 1.21 33.35
C ASN A 80 -14.15 1.09 31.82
N ARG A 81 -15.25 0.59 31.25
CA ARG A 81 -15.45 0.48 29.81
C ARG A 81 -15.44 1.83 29.11
N ASN A 82 -16.14 2.83 29.67
CA ASN A 82 -16.24 4.17 29.09
C ASN A 82 -14.90 4.91 29.07
N LYS A 83 -14.02 4.62 30.03
CA LYS A 83 -12.70 5.24 30.12
C LYS A 83 -11.71 4.61 29.15
N LEU A 84 -11.76 3.29 28.96
CA LEU A 84 -10.89 2.55 28.05
C LEU A 84 -11.32 2.72 26.59
N ASP A 85 -12.63 2.72 26.29
CA ASP A 85 -13.16 3.00 24.95
C ASP A 85 -12.89 4.44 24.48
N LYS A 86 -12.70 5.36 25.42
CA LYS A 86 -12.29 6.74 25.12
C LYS A 86 -10.80 6.86 24.79
N PHE A 87 -9.99 5.94 25.31
CA PHE A 87 -8.55 5.88 25.07
C PHE A 87 -8.18 5.02 23.85
N LEU A 88 -8.98 3.99 23.57
CA LEU A 88 -8.87 3.17 22.38
C LEU A 88 -9.61 3.84 21.21
N LEU A 89 -9.20 3.55 19.98
CA LEU A 89 -9.86 4.06 18.78
C LEU A 89 -11.39 3.96 18.91
N PRO A 90 -12.14 5.03 18.65
CA PRO A 90 -13.60 5.02 18.75
C PRO A 90 -14.29 4.29 17.58
N LEU A 91 -13.59 3.28 16.99
CA LEU A 91 -14.10 2.47 15.90
C LEU A 91 -14.76 1.20 16.44
N PRO A 92 -15.91 0.79 15.90
CA PRO A 92 -16.52 -0.50 16.23
C PRO A 92 -15.65 -1.67 15.73
N MET A 93 -15.75 -2.82 16.38
CA MET A 93 -14.94 -4.01 16.04
C MET A 93 -15.08 -4.42 14.57
N ARG A 94 -16.26 -4.24 13.98
CA ARG A 94 -16.49 -4.55 12.55
C ARG A 94 -15.65 -3.68 11.62
N GLU A 95 -15.53 -2.39 11.91
CA GLU A 95 -14.73 -1.46 11.12
C GLU A 95 -13.24 -1.75 11.25
N ILE A 96 -12.77 -2.12 12.45
CA ILE A 96 -11.38 -2.53 12.68
C ILE A 96 -11.07 -3.81 11.90
N GLY A 97 -11.97 -4.81 11.97
CA GLY A 97 -11.83 -6.05 11.19
C GLY A 97 -11.79 -5.81 9.68
N TYR A 98 -12.66 -4.95 9.17
CA TYR A 98 -12.68 -4.54 7.77
C TYR A 98 -11.36 -3.90 7.33
N LEU A 99 -10.81 -2.97 8.14
CA LEU A 99 -9.52 -2.35 7.84
C LEU A 99 -8.38 -3.35 7.81
N LEU A 100 -8.32 -4.26 8.77
CA LEU A 100 -7.30 -5.32 8.80
C LEU A 100 -7.36 -6.21 7.58
N ILE A 101 -8.57 -6.58 7.16
CA ILE A 101 -8.79 -7.40 5.96
C ILE A 101 -8.27 -6.67 4.72
N ILE A 102 -8.60 -5.39 4.53
CA ILE A 102 -8.13 -4.60 3.39
C ILE A 102 -6.62 -4.43 3.41
N LEU A 103 -6.05 -4.06 4.57
CA LEU A 103 -4.60 -3.90 4.75
C LEU A 103 -3.82 -5.20 4.47
N ALA A 104 -4.44 -6.36 4.64
CA ALA A 104 -3.84 -7.65 4.33
C ALA A 104 -4.07 -8.07 2.87
N ILE A 105 -5.32 -8.03 2.40
CA ILE A 105 -5.71 -8.57 1.08
C ILE A 105 -5.11 -7.74 -0.06
N VAL A 106 -5.19 -6.40 0.01
CA VAL A 106 -4.74 -5.54 -1.10
C VAL A 106 -3.26 -5.73 -1.40
N PRO A 107 -2.32 -5.59 -0.44
CA PRO A 107 -0.90 -5.82 -0.71
C PRO A 107 -0.60 -7.27 -1.08
N ALA A 108 -1.29 -8.26 -0.48
CA ALA A 108 -1.10 -9.68 -0.79
C ALA A 108 -1.50 -9.98 -2.25
N THR A 109 -2.65 -9.49 -2.71
CA THR A 109 -3.09 -9.67 -4.09
C THR A 109 -2.11 -9.04 -5.08
N ILE A 110 -1.61 -7.84 -4.78
CA ILE A 110 -0.63 -7.18 -5.63
C ILE A 110 0.73 -7.90 -5.60
N ALA A 111 1.14 -8.43 -4.46
CA ALA A 111 2.37 -9.22 -4.35
C ALA A 111 2.29 -10.53 -5.17
N THR A 112 1.15 -11.23 -5.15
CA THR A 112 0.93 -12.40 -6.00
C THR A 112 0.90 -12.03 -7.48
N LEU A 113 0.20 -10.96 -7.85
CA LEU A 113 0.18 -10.48 -9.23
C LEU A 113 1.58 -10.12 -9.74
N LYS A 114 2.38 -9.46 -8.91
CA LYS A 114 3.77 -9.13 -9.18
C LYS A 114 4.65 -10.35 -9.47
N SER A 115 4.39 -11.48 -8.80
CA SER A 115 5.12 -12.72 -9.03
C SER A 115 4.78 -13.39 -10.37
N VAL A 116 3.65 -13.03 -10.98
CA VAL A 116 3.17 -13.56 -12.26
C VAL A 116 3.55 -12.66 -13.44
N THR A 117 3.61 -11.35 -13.23
CA THR A 117 3.83 -10.38 -14.31
C THR A 117 5.27 -10.31 -14.80
N HIS A 118 6.25 -10.62 -13.96
CA HIS A 118 7.70 -10.61 -14.29
C HIS A 118 8.21 -9.33 -14.97
N VAL A 119 7.56 -8.19 -14.79
CA VAL A 119 7.92 -6.92 -15.41
C VAL A 119 9.19 -6.35 -14.79
N SER A 120 10.15 -5.97 -15.65
CA SER A 120 11.42 -5.37 -15.24
C SER A 120 11.23 -3.95 -14.71
N CYS A 121 12.09 -3.53 -13.79
CA CYS A 121 12.16 -2.14 -13.36
C CYS A 121 12.79 -1.28 -14.46
N PRO A 122 12.38 -0.01 -14.61
CA PRO A 122 13.04 0.89 -15.54
C PRO A 122 14.55 0.97 -15.33
N ASN A 123 15.00 0.95 -14.10
CA ASN A 123 16.42 0.97 -13.73
C ASN A 123 17.22 -0.25 -14.23
N ASP A 124 16.56 -1.36 -14.53
CA ASP A 124 17.21 -2.59 -14.99
C ASP A 124 17.18 -2.70 -16.53
N LEU A 125 16.60 -1.71 -17.25
CA LEU A 125 16.47 -1.71 -18.70
C LEU A 125 17.70 -1.14 -19.39
N VAL A 126 18.07 -1.73 -20.53
CA VAL A 126 19.19 -1.26 -21.39
C VAL A 126 19.04 0.21 -21.77
N ILE A 127 17.82 0.71 -21.96
CA ILE A 127 17.51 2.12 -22.27
C ILE A 127 18.04 3.06 -21.17
N PHE A 128 18.16 2.56 -19.94
CA PHE A 128 18.61 3.30 -18.76
C PHE A 128 19.91 2.72 -18.17
N ASN A 129 20.78 2.18 -19.02
CA ASN A 129 22.06 1.56 -18.65
C ASN A 129 21.94 0.28 -17.79
N GLY A 130 20.80 -0.42 -17.83
CA GLY A 130 20.62 -1.76 -17.24
C GLY A 130 20.94 -2.88 -18.23
N ASP A 131 20.69 -4.11 -17.82
CA ASP A 131 21.05 -5.32 -18.58
C ASP A 131 19.85 -5.97 -19.30
N LEU A 132 18.61 -5.53 -19.02
CA LEU A 132 17.40 -6.17 -19.53
C LEU A 132 16.79 -5.39 -20.70
N SER A 133 16.37 -6.11 -21.74
CA SER A 133 15.60 -5.52 -22.84
C SER A 133 14.18 -5.19 -22.39
N TYR A 134 13.62 -4.10 -22.94
CA TYR A 134 12.21 -3.78 -22.70
C TYR A 134 11.30 -4.82 -23.36
N LEU A 135 10.42 -5.41 -22.55
CA LEU A 135 9.41 -6.35 -22.98
C LEU A 135 8.02 -5.85 -22.59
N ASN A 136 7.04 -6.04 -23.45
CA ASN A 136 5.64 -5.79 -23.12
C ASN A 136 5.16 -6.71 -22.00
N LEU A 137 4.09 -6.34 -21.28
CA LEU A 137 3.55 -7.11 -20.16
C LEU A 137 3.36 -8.59 -20.54
N TRP A 138 2.79 -8.87 -21.70
CA TRP A 138 2.54 -10.23 -22.20
C TRP A 138 3.82 -11.01 -22.45
N GLN A 139 4.81 -10.36 -23.06
CA GLN A 139 6.13 -10.94 -23.29
C GLN A 139 6.87 -11.23 -21.99
N ASN A 140 6.75 -10.35 -20.99
CA ASN A 140 7.33 -10.57 -19.66
C ASN A 140 6.74 -11.80 -18.96
N ILE A 141 5.40 -12.00 -19.04
CA ILE A 141 4.71 -13.16 -18.47
C ILE A 141 5.19 -14.46 -19.14
N VAL A 142 5.35 -14.46 -20.47
CA VAL A 142 5.80 -15.65 -21.24
C VAL A 142 7.29 -15.92 -21.02
N ALA A 143 8.11 -14.87 -20.99
CA ALA A 143 9.57 -14.99 -20.80
C ALA A 143 9.95 -15.40 -19.37
N ALA A 144 9.05 -15.22 -18.38
CA ALA A 144 9.23 -15.53 -16.97
C ALA A 144 10.60 -15.04 -16.43
N THR A 145 10.99 -13.81 -16.79
CA THR A 145 12.25 -13.20 -16.33
C THR A 145 12.28 -13.11 -14.80
N PRO A 146 13.45 -13.13 -14.16
CA PRO A 146 13.56 -13.02 -12.70
C PRO A 146 13.15 -11.63 -12.16
N ALA A 147 12.86 -10.69 -13.05
CA ALA A 147 12.43 -9.34 -12.70
C ALA A 147 11.05 -9.34 -12.05
N ARG A 148 10.85 -8.44 -11.08
CA ARG A 148 9.60 -8.31 -10.32
C ARG A 148 9.38 -6.86 -9.90
N CYS A 149 9.09 -5.97 -10.83
CA CYS A 149 8.89 -4.56 -10.51
C CYS A 149 7.42 -4.17 -10.45
N PHE A 150 6.65 -4.54 -11.45
CA PHE A 150 5.24 -4.15 -11.56
C PHE A 150 4.32 -5.35 -11.27
N PRO A 151 3.17 -5.13 -10.63
CA PRO A 151 2.71 -3.88 -10.02
C PRO A 151 3.39 -3.56 -8.69
N ALA A 152 3.39 -2.26 -8.31
CA ALA A 152 4.11 -1.76 -7.14
C ALA A 152 3.39 -2.12 -5.82
N ALA A 153 3.85 -3.17 -5.15
CA ALA A 153 3.26 -3.65 -3.90
C ALA A 153 3.34 -2.61 -2.76
N HIS A 154 4.36 -1.74 -2.75
CA HIS A 154 4.49 -0.69 -1.73
C HIS A 154 3.45 0.41 -1.89
N ALA A 155 3.25 0.89 -3.12
CA ALA A 155 2.19 1.85 -3.42
C ALA A 155 0.81 1.28 -3.08
N SER A 156 0.56 0.00 -3.38
CA SER A 156 -0.71 -0.66 -3.07
C SER A 156 -0.98 -0.73 -1.56
N ALA A 157 0.06 -0.91 -0.74
CA ALA A 157 -0.08 -0.86 0.71
C ALA A 157 -0.49 0.55 1.19
N GLY A 158 0.06 1.63 0.60
CA GLY A 158 -0.40 2.99 0.83
C GLY A 158 -1.86 3.18 0.40
N PHE A 159 -2.21 2.77 -0.81
CA PHE A 159 -3.56 2.88 -1.34
C PHE A 159 -4.60 2.01 -0.60
N SER A 160 -4.19 0.94 0.09
CA SER A 160 -5.11 0.15 0.92
C SER A 160 -5.79 0.97 2.01
N LEU A 161 -5.17 2.09 2.44
CA LEU A 161 -5.77 3.06 3.38
C LEU A 161 -7.01 3.77 2.83
N TYR A 162 -7.33 3.67 1.52
CA TYR A 162 -8.64 4.10 1.03
C TYR A 162 -9.82 3.41 1.76
N GLY A 163 -9.58 2.23 2.33
CA GLY A 163 -10.54 1.57 3.20
C GLY A 163 -11.06 2.46 4.33
N LEU A 164 -10.26 3.42 4.82
CA LEU A 164 -10.68 4.40 5.83
C LEU A 164 -11.80 5.33 5.35
N ALA A 165 -11.81 5.69 4.07
CA ALA A 165 -12.83 6.57 3.49
C ALA A 165 -14.23 5.92 3.45
N PHE A 166 -14.28 4.58 3.45
CA PHE A 166 -15.54 3.82 3.44
C PHE A 166 -16.08 3.50 4.83
N LEU A 167 -15.36 3.89 5.90
CA LEU A 167 -15.83 3.67 7.25
C LEU A 167 -16.97 4.64 7.60
N PRO A 168 -18.14 4.16 8.08
CA PRO A 168 -19.25 5.01 8.52
C PRO A 168 -18.81 6.03 9.55
N THR A 169 -17.95 5.64 10.49
CA THR A 169 -17.45 6.51 11.58
C THR A 169 -16.59 7.67 11.05
N LEU A 170 -15.87 7.48 9.94
CA LEU A 170 -14.97 8.47 9.35
C LEU A 170 -15.55 9.20 8.14
N ARG A 171 -16.80 8.94 7.78
CA ARG A 171 -17.45 9.46 6.57
C ARG A 171 -17.35 10.98 6.40
N LYS A 172 -17.40 11.73 7.49
CA LYS A 172 -17.24 13.20 7.47
C LYS A 172 -15.87 13.66 7.00
N TYR A 173 -14.84 12.82 7.11
CA TYR A 173 -13.47 13.09 6.69
C TYR A 173 -13.10 12.42 5.37
N CYS A 174 -14.08 11.81 4.67
CA CYS A 174 -13.86 11.03 3.45
C CYS A 174 -12.97 11.75 2.42
N TYR A 175 -13.26 13.01 2.12
CA TYR A 175 -12.50 13.80 1.15
C TYR A 175 -11.04 14.03 1.58
N GLN A 176 -10.81 14.35 2.84
CA GLN A 176 -9.47 14.54 3.40
C GLN A 176 -8.67 13.23 3.37
N ILE A 177 -9.31 12.12 3.73
CA ILE A 177 -8.70 10.79 3.68
C ILE A 177 -8.31 10.45 2.25
N VAL A 178 -9.21 10.63 1.28
CA VAL A 178 -8.93 10.35 -0.13
C VAL A 178 -7.73 11.14 -0.63
N ILE A 179 -7.67 12.45 -0.36
CA ILE A 179 -6.53 13.29 -0.78
C ILE A 179 -5.24 12.81 -0.12
N SER A 180 -5.24 12.62 1.21
CA SER A 180 -4.05 12.22 1.95
C SER A 180 -3.51 10.85 1.50
N VAL A 181 -4.41 9.89 1.29
CA VAL A 181 -4.05 8.55 0.80
C VAL A 181 -3.55 8.60 -0.64
N THR A 182 -4.15 9.44 -1.49
CA THR A 182 -3.67 9.65 -2.87
C THR A 182 -2.24 10.16 -2.85
N VAL A 183 -1.96 11.22 -2.11
CA VAL A 183 -0.61 11.80 -2.00
C VAL A 183 0.37 10.75 -1.47
N LEU A 184 0.01 10.03 -0.40
CA LEU A 184 0.86 8.98 0.18
C LEU A 184 1.16 7.85 -0.83
N GLY A 185 0.14 7.33 -1.50
CA GLY A 185 0.29 6.25 -2.48
C GLY A 185 1.14 6.66 -3.67
N TRP A 186 0.97 7.87 -4.19
CA TRP A 186 1.79 8.43 -5.26
C TRP A 186 3.24 8.63 -4.84
N THR A 187 3.50 9.20 -3.66
CA THR A 187 4.88 9.41 -3.17
C THR A 187 5.61 8.08 -3.01
N MET A 188 4.93 7.05 -2.46
CA MET A 188 5.51 5.70 -2.35
C MET A 188 5.72 5.03 -3.71
N GLY A 189 4.86 5.31 -4.69
CA GLY A 189 4.95 4.77 -6.05
C GLY A 189 6.08 5.40 -6.85
N LEU A 190 6.14 6.72 -6.90
CA LEU A 190 7.13 7.49 -7.68
C LEU A 190 8.57 7.26 -7.20
N TYR A 191 8.78 7.08 -5.90
CA TYR A 191 10.11 6.79 -5.38
C TYR A 191 10.71 5.48 -5.93
N LYS A 192 9.88 4.57 -6.42
CA LYS A 192 10.32 3.26 -6.94
C LYS A 192 10.46 3.20 -8.45
N MET A 193 10.08 4.24 -9.16
CA MET A 193 10.34 4.39 -10.59
C MET A 193 11.78 4.84 -10.82
#